data_6020d7f7b362db4ce1189cd1e2e0a655
#
_entry.id   6020d7f7b362db4ce1189cd1e2e0a655
#
_cell.length_a   1.000
_cell.length_b   1.000
_cell.length_c   1.000
_cell.angle_alpha   90.00
_cell.angle_beta   90.00
_cell.angle_gamma   90.00
#
_symmetry.space_group_name_H-M   'P 1'
#
loop_
_entity.id
_entity.type
_entity.pdbx_description
1 polymer ?
#
loop_
_entity_poly.entity_id
_entity_poly.type
_entity_poly.pdbx_seq_one_letter_code
_entity_poly.pdbx_strand_id
1 'polypeptide(L)'
;EARDARRRDRKTEKEARAEEREDPAERTARNVQALVRAIRDAGSFVLHTGAGFSTAACIPDFRGSSGVWTMRAKGMDVRMPRFERCAPTKAHMCAAALQRAGYLSHVVTQNVDGLHGRAGTPPDAVSELHGTVFREKCENEACAVAEMARDFDVTAHKPHDGRHRHKTGRSCPGCGGDLRDVVVQFGERIDDDVLARATEASRDAKLSLVMGTSLKIPPASRLPRLSEKTVIVNLQWTAEDKRAALKMRARCDDVMAAVCESLGVAVSEYDPGADAIGARVLAAGETFARQARAGEPDVKVAALTSGKGGVVHALMSKRARRMKNLSVPKPTRDGSDDKY
;
A
#
# COMPACT_ATOMS: atom_id res chain seq x y z
N GLU A 1 20.55 1.47 -35.96
CA GLU A 1 20.27 0.06 -35.73
C GLU A 1 20.62 -0.36 -34.29
N ALA A 2 21.89 -0.20 -33.82
CA ALA A 2 22.28 -0.59 -32.44
C ALA A 2 21.52 0.15 -31.34
N ARG A 3 21.15 1.41 -31.54
CA ARG A 3 20.35 2.23 -30.60
C ARG A 3 18.90 1.73 -30.53
N ASP A 4 18.34 1.34 -31.65
CA ASP A 4 16.97 0.82 -31.74
C ASP A 4 16.86 -0.60 -31.19
N ALA A 5 17.87 -1.44 -31.40
CA ALA A 5 17.98 -2.77 -30.78
C ALA A 5 18.01 -2.63 -29.24
N ARG A 6 18.89 -1.79 -28.68
CA ARG A 6 18.96 -1.53 -27.22
C ARG A 6 17.66 -0.95 -26.66
N ARG A 7 16.91 -0.17 -27.44
CA ARG A 7 15.60 0.38 -27.03
C ARG A 7 14.53 -0.72 -27.00
N ARG A 8 14.54 -1.65 -27.96
CA ARG A 8 13.66 -2.81 -27.97
C ARG A 8 13.94 -3.73 -26.80
N ASP A 9 15.21 -4.06 -26.56
CA ASP A 9 15.62 -4.92 -25.42
C ASP A 9 15.20 -4.33 -24.08
N ARG A 10 15.42 -3.03 -23.87
CA ARG A 10 14.96 -2.34 -22.64
C ARG A 10 13.45 -2.34 -22.49
N LYS A 11 12.69 -2.26 -23.59
CA LYS A 11 11.23 -2.32 -23.56
C LYS A 11 10.77 -3.71 -23.17
N THR A 12 11.31 -4.74 -23.78
CA THR A 12 11.00 -6.15 -23.49
C THR A 12 11.34 -6.51 -22.04
N GLU A 13 12.50 -6.08 -21.55
CA GLU A 13 12.89 -6.27 -20.14
C GLU A 13 11.94 -5.56 -19.16
N LYS A 14 11.50 -4.34 -19.49
CA LYS A 14 10.55 -3.59 -18.68
C LYS A 14 9.18 -4.27 -18.63
N GLU A 15 8.73 -4.81 -19.75
CA GLU A 15 7.48 -5.57 -19.85
C GLU A 15 7.56 -6.86 -19.03
N ALA A 16 8.63 -7.64 -19.16
CA ALA A 16 8.88 -8.85 -18.38
C ALA A 16 8.94 -8.59 -16.87
N ARG A 17 9.48 -7.44 -16.45
CA ARG A 17 9.52 -7.03 -15.03
C ARG A 17 8.16 -6.58 -14.49
N ALA A 18 7.27 -6.14 -15.37
CA ALA A 18 5.91 -5.71 -15.01
C ALA A 18 4.90 -6.87 -14.97
N GLU A 19 5.26 -8.01 -15.53
CA GLU A 19 4.42 -9.19 -15.57
C GLU A 19 4.26 -9.81 -14.18
N GLU A 20 3.00 -10.11 -13.82
CA GLU A 20 2.68 -10.88 -12.62
C GLU A 20 2.83 -12.36 -12.92
N ARG A 21 3.58 -13.05 -12.08
CA ARG A 21 3.83 -14.50 -12.19
C ARG A 21 3.69 -15.13 -10.82
N GLU A 22 3.18 -16.33 -10.78
CA GLU A 22 3.19 -17.15 -9.58
C GLU A 22 4.23 -18.25 -9.70
N ASP A 23 4.94 -18.52 -8.63
CA ASP A 23 5.85 -19.67 -8.55
C ASP A 23 5.02 -20.97 -8.49
N PRO A 24 5.51 -22.11 -9.00
CA PRO A 24 4.85 -23.40 -8.83
C PRO A 24 4.56 -23.71 -7.36
N ALA A 25 3.44 -24.37 -7.08
CA ALA A 25 2.97 -24.67 -5.72
C ALA A 25 4.04 -25.33 -4.83
N GLU A 26 4.77 -26.32 -5.38
CA GLU A 26 5.85 -27.00 -4.66
C GLU A 26 7.00 -26.05 -4.28
N ARG A 27 7.36 -25.11 -5.17
CA ARG A 27 8.38 -24.11 -4.90
C ARG A 27 7.89 -23.14 -3.83
N THR A 28 6.65 -22.70 -3.92
CA THR A 28 6.02 -21.84 -2.92
C THR A 28 6.00 -22.52 -1.56
N ALA A 29 5.62 -23.79 -1.47
CA ALA A 29 5.61 -24.54 -0.23
C ALA A 29 7.02 -24.65 0.39
N ARG A 30 8.05 -25.01 -0.41
CA ARG A 30 9.44 -25.02 0.08
C ARG A 30 9.90 -23.66 0.59
N ASN A 31 9.54 -22.58 -0.12
CA ASN A 31 9.92 -21.22 0.24
C ASN A 31 9.18 -20.75 1.51
N VAL A 32 7.91 -21.12 1.70
CA VAL A 32 7.18 -20.88 2.96
C VAL A 32 7.89 -21.56 4.13
N GLN A 33 8.31 -22.80 3.99
CA GLN A 33 9.07 -23.49 5.04
C GLN A 33 10.42 -22.80 5.33
N ALA A 34 11.10 -22.27 4.32
CA ALA A 34 12.32 -21.48 4.51
C ALA A 34 12.03 -20.15 5.25
N LEU A 35 10.91 -19.47 4.92
CA LEU A 35 10.46 -18.27 5.61
C LEU A 35 10.10 -18.56 7.07
N VAL A 36 9.40 -19.65 7.34
CA VAL A 36 9.03 -20.06 8.71
C VAL A 36 10.27 -20.32 9.56
N ARG A 37 11.29 -20.99 9.00
CA ARG A 37 12.58 -21.15 9.69
C ARG A 37 13.22 -19.80 9.97
N ALA A 38 13.28 -18.90 8.98
CA ALA A 38 13.84 -17.57 9.16
C ALA A 38 13.11 -16.74 10.23
N ILE A 39 11.78 -16.87 10.35
CA ILE A 39 10.98 -16.22 11.40
C ILE A 39 11.35 -16.79 12.78
N ARG A 40 11.45 -18.13 12.91
CA ARG A 40 11.85 -18.79 14.17
C ARG A 40 13.26 -18.39 14.61
N ASP A 41 14.20 -18.36 13.66
CA ASP A 41 15.60 -18.00 13.92
C ASP A 41 15.73 -16.51 14.32
N ALA A 42 14.92 -15.63 13.72
CA ALA A 42 14.90 -14.22 14.04
C ALA A 42 14.21 -13.92 15.40
N GLY A 43 13.30 -14.79 15.84
CA GLY A 43 12.41 -14.58 16.99
C GLY A 43 11.22 -13.71 16.65
N SER A 44 11.43 -12.58 15.97
CA SER A 44 10.38 -11.72 15.43
C SER A 44 10.80 -11.08 14.11
N PHE A 45 9.82 -10.51 13.39
CA PHE A 45 10.09 -9.83 12.12
C PHE A 45 9.29 -8.52 12.00
N VAL A 46 9.73 -7.64 11.09
CA VAL A 46 8.98 -6.46 10.66
C VAL A 46 8.35 -6.72 9.29
N LEU A 47 7.07 -6.40 9.15
CA LEU A 47 6.30 -6.54 7.92
C LEU A 47 6.23 -5.23 7.16
N HIS A 48 6.72 -5.19 5.92
CA HIS A 48 6.62 -4.05 5.02
C HIS A 48 5.57 -4.31 3.95
N THR A 49 4.50 -3.51 3.89
CA THR A 49 3.40 -3.72 2.95
C THR A 49 3.21 -2.58 1.96
N GLY A 50 2.65 -2.90 0.80
CA GLY A 50 2.18 -1.96 -0.21
C GLY A 50 0.84 -2.38 -0.79
N ALA A 51 0.38 -1.71 -1.85
CA ALA A 51 -0.98 -1.86 -2.38
C ALA A 51 -1.35 -3.30 -2.78
N GLY A 52 -0.38 -4.13 -3.19
CA GLY A 52 -0.60 -5.54 -3.49
C GLY A 52 -1.00 -6.39 -2.29
N PHE A 53 -0.81 -5.89 -1.06
CA PHE A 53 -1.28 -6.57 0.16
C PHE A 53 -2.80 -6.44 0.36
N SER A 54 -3.40 -5.42 -0.24
CA SER A 54 -4.83 -5.10 -0.10
C SER A 54 -5.67 -5.44 -1.34
N THR A 55 -5.08 -6.05 -2.39
CA THR A 55 -5.82 -6.32 -3.64
C THR A 55 -6.98 -7.31 -3.44
N ALA A 56 -6.86 -8.25 -2.52
CA ALA A 56 -7.95 -9.17 -2.16
C ALA A 56 -9.13 -8.46 -1.47
N ALA A 57 -8.94 -7.24 -0.94
CA ALA A 57 -10.00 -6.36 -0.43
C ALA A 57 -10.69 -5.53 -1.52
N CYS A 58 -10.52 -5.86 -2.80
CA CYS A 58 -11.01 -5.10 -3.96
C CYS A 58 -10.37 -3.71 -4.13
N ILE A 59 -9.26 -3.43 -3.45
CA ILE A 59 -8.50 -2.19 -3.63
C ILE A 59 -7.47 -2.44 -4.74
N PRO A 60 -7.59 -1.77 -5.91
CA PRO A 60 -6.63 -1.97 -6.99
C PRO A 60 -5.25 -1.44 -6.58
N ASP A 61 -4.21 -2.16 -6.93
CA ASP A 61 -2.87 -1.66 -6.79
C ASP A 61 -2.54 -0.60 -7.87
N PHE A 62 -1.30 -0.10 -7.88
CA PHE A 62 -0.90 0.93 -8.84
C PHE A 62 -0.27 0.38 -10.12
N ARG A 63 0.41 -0.78 -10.07
CA ARG A 63 1.32 -1.25 -11.12
C ARG A 63 1.09 -2.68 -11.57
N GLY A 64 0.18 -3.40 -10.93
CA GLY A 64 -0.25 -4.74 -11.32
C GLY A 64 -0.89 -4.76 -12.70
N SER A 65 -1.25 -5.93 -13.17
CA SER A 65 -1.90 -6.14 -14.47
C SER A 65 -3.18 -5.34 -14.62
N SER A 66 -3.96 -5.22 -13.53
CA SER A 66 -5.17 -4.40 -13.39
C SER A 66 -4.94 -3.13 -12.56
N GLY A 67 -3.71 -2.78 -12.29
CA GLY A 67 -3.33 -1.64 -11.46
C GLY A 67 -3.70 -0.30 -12.11
N VAL A 68 -3.96 0.69 -11.26
CA VAL A 68 -4.51 1.99 -11.66
C VAL A 68 -3.68 2.68 -12.75
N TRP A 69 -2.35 2.67 -12.64
CA TRP A 69 -1.49 3.30 -13.67
C TRP A 69 -1.40 2.47 -14.93
N THR A 70 -1.45 1.15 -14.80
CA THR A 70 -1.46 0.21 -15.94
C THR A 70 -2.72 0.40 -16.78
N MET A 71 -3.88 0.43 -16.13
CA MET A 71 -5.17 0.60 -16.80
C MET A 71 -5.29 2.00 -17.44
N ARG A 72 -4.88 3.06 -16.73
CA ARG A 72 -4.86 4.41 -17.29
C ARG A 72 -3.95 4.56 -18.50
N ALA A 73 -2.80 3.88 -18.48
CA ALA A 73 -1.90 3.87 -19.65
C ALA A 73 -2.56 3.21 -20.88
N LYS A 74 -3.55 2.35 -20.65
CA LYS A 74 -4.39 1.74 -21.69
C LYS A 74 -5.65 2.55 -22.03
N GLY A 75 -5.82 3.75 -21.46
CA GLY A 75 -6.99 4.61 -21.65
C GLY A 75 -8.23 4.16 -20.87
N MET A 76 -8.09 3.26 -19.91
CA MET A 76 -9.19 2.73 -19.11
C MET A 76 -9.25 3.42 -17.75
N ASP A 77 -10.45 3.81 -17.32
CA ASP A 77 -10.68 4.34 -15.96
C ASP A 77 -10.80 3.18 -14.96
N VAL A 78 -10.12 3.34 -13.83
CA VAL A 78 -10.23 2.43 -12.69
C VAL A 78 -11.10 3.07 -11.62
N ARG A 79 -12.18 2.40 -11.28
CA ARG A 79 -13.04 2.82 -10.18
C ARG A 79 -12.45 2.34 -8.86
N MET A 80 -12.29 3.27 -7.92
CA MET A 80 -11.86 2.93 -6.56
C MET A 80 -13.08 2.54 -5.73
N PRO A 81 -12.98 1.49 -4.91
CA PRO A 81 -14.03 1.19 -3.94
C PRO A 81 -14.08 2.30 -2.88
N ARG A 82 -15.21 2.41 -2.19
CA ARG A 82 -15.27 3.15 -0.93
C ARG A 82 -14.46 2.36 0.11
N PHE A 83 -13.45 3.01 0.69
CA PHE A 83 -12.51 2.34 1.62
C PHE A 83 -13.21 1.77 2.86
N GLU A 84 -14.28 2.42 3.33
CA GLU A 84 -15.08 1.92 4.45
C GLU A 84 -15.67 0.54 4.17
N ARG A 85 -15.99 0.26 2.91
CA ARG A 85 -16.60 -1.01 2.47
C ARG A 85 -15.58 -2.07 2.09
N CYS A 86 -14.30 -1.81 2.23
CA CYS A 86 -13.24 -2.80 2.06
C CYS A 86 -12.98 -3.47 3.42
N ALA A 87 -13.06 -4.78 3.48
CA ALA A 87 -12.73 -5.56 4.67
C ALA A 87 -11.24 -5.93 4.68
N PRO A 88 -10.60 -6.08 5.85
CA PRO A 88 -9.28 -6.69 5.95
C PRO A 88 -9.21 -8.03 5.24
N THR A 89 -8.14 -8.25 4.47
CA THR A 89 -7.90 -9.52 3.78
C THR A 89 -7.44 -10.61 4.77
N LYS A 90 -7.36 -11.85 4.30
CA LYS A 90 -6.78 -12.94 5.10
C LYS A 90 -5.36 -12.61 5.56
N ALA A 91 -4.55 -11.96 4.71
CA ALA A 91 -3.19 -11.54 5.07
C ALA A 91 -3.18 -10.51 6.20
N HIS A 92 -4.11 -9.55 6.23
CA HIS A 92 -4.23 -8.60 7.35
C HIS A 92 -4.58 -9.29 8.65
N MET A 93 -5.55 -10.23 8.62
CA MET A 93 -5.94 -11.01 9.80
C MET A 93 -4.79 -11.89 10.30
N CYS A 94 -4.03 -12.50 9.39
CA CYS A 94 -2.81 -13.25 9.72
C CYS A 94 -1.75 -12.34 10.36
N ALA A 95 -1.52 -11.14 9.82
CA ALA A 95 -0.57 -10.19 10.38
C ALA A 95 -0.93 -9.82 11.82
N ALA A 96 -2.21 -9.48 12.07
CA ALA A 96 -2.69 -9.19 13.43
C ALA A 96 -2.57 -10.41 14.37
N ALA A 97 -2.82 -11.63 13.88
CA ALA A 97 -2.65 -12.85 14.66
C ALA A 97 -1.17 -13.12 15.01
N LEU A 98 -0.26 -12.97 14.04
CA LEU A 98 1.18 -13.11 14.25
C LEU A 98 1.74 -12.05 15.20
N GLN A 99 1.18 -10.84 15.17
CA GLN A 99 1.55 -9.76 16.08
C GLN A 99 1.13 -10.11 17.52
N ARG A 100 -0.10 -10.57 17.73
CA ARG A 100 -0.58 -11.05 19.06
C ARG A 100 0.22 -12.25 19.57
N ALA A 101 0.72 -13.10 18.67
CA ALA A 101 1.56 -14.25 19.02
C ALA A 101 3.04 -13.90 19.24
N GLY A 102 3.44 -12.63 19.07
CA GLY A 102 4.82 -12.15 19.29
C GLY A 102 5.78 -12.40 18.13
N TYR A 103 5.34 -12.97 17.00
CA TYR A 103 6.18 -13.16 15.82
C TYR A 103 6.35 -11.91 14.97
N LEU A 104 5.34 -11.04 14.90
CA LEU A 104 5.39 -9.78 14.17
C LEU A 104 5.54 -8.63 15.17
N SER A 105 6.69 -7.93 15.11
CA SER A 105 6.97 -6.82 16.02
C SER A 105 6.38 -5.51 15.55
N HIS A 106 6.41 -5.23 14.24
CA HIS A 106 5.92 -3.96 13.70
C HIS A 106 5.49 -4.09 12.24
N VAL A 107 4.50 -3.29 11.85
CA VAL A 107 4.04 -3.15 10.45
C VAL A 107 4.47 -1.78 9.92
N VAL A 108 5.14 -1.77 8.77
CA VAL A 108 5.47 -0.56 8.02
C VAL A 108 4.69 -0.58 6.72
N THR A 109 3.66 0.23 6.60
CA THR A 109 2.78 0.21 5.42
C THR A 109 2.86 1.49 4.60
N GLN A 110 2.77 1.34 3.28
CA GLN A 110 2.59 2.43 2.33
C GLN A 110 1.10 2.68 2.01
N ASN A 111 0.21 1.82 2.51
CA ASN A 111 -1.21 1.87 2.25
C ASN A 111 -1.89 2.91 3.14
N VAL A 112 -2.92 3.54 2.59
CA VAL A 112 -3.74 4.55 3.27
C VAL A 112 -5.12 4.01 3.65
N ASP A 113 -5.35 2.71 3.44
CA ASP A 113 -6.63 2.03 3.53
C ASP A 113 -7.07 1.68 4.96
N GLY A 114 -6.18 1.84 5.95
CA GLY A 114 -6.43 1.56 7.36
C GLY A 114 -6.68 0.08 7.69
N LEU A 115 -6.49 -0.86 6.74
CA LEU A 115 -6.89 -2.26 6.92
C LEU A 115 -6.07 -3.00 7.97
N HIS A 116 -4.82 -2.61 8.23
CA HIS A 116 -4.03 -3.19 9.32
C HIS A 116 -4.66 -2.89 10.70
N GLY A 117 -5.01 -1.63 10.96
CA GLY A 117 -5.69 -1.24 12.20
C GLY A 117 -7.05 -1.92 12.36
N ARG A 118 -7.84 -1.97 11.28
CA ARG A 118 -9.14 -2.64 11.25
C ARG A 118 -9.07 -4.16 11.47
N ALA A 119 -7.93 -4.78 11.11
CA ALA A 119 -7.65 -6.19 11.42
C ALA A 119 -7.25 -6.42 12.88
N GLY A 120 -7.06 -5.36 13.66
CA GLY A 120 -6.70 -5.43 15.07
C GLY A 120 -5.20 -5.26 15.35
N THR A 121 -4.41 -4.72 14.41
CA THR A 121 -3.03 -4.30 14.70
C THR A 121 -3.07 -3.02 15.54
N PRO A 122 -2.44 -2.98 16.73
CA PRO A 122 -2.41 -1.79 17.57
C PRO A 122 -1.75 -0.58 16.88
N PRO A 123 -2.18 0.66 17.19
CA PRO A 123 -1.65 1.87 16.55
C PRO A 123 -0.15 2.09 16.76
N ASP A 124 0.40 1.64 17.89
CA ASP A 124 1.83 1.71 18.21
C ASP A 124 2.67 0.65 17.48
N ALA A 125 2.04 -0.43 17.02
CA ALA A 125 2.66 -1.50 16.25
C ALA A 125 2.54 -1.30 14.72
N VAL A 126 2.06 -0.14 14.25
CA VAL A 126 1.95 0.17 12.82
C VAL A 126 2.45 1.58 12.50
N SER A 127 3.26 1.68 11.44
CA SER A 127 3.67 2.96 10.84
C SER A 127 3.05 3.11 9.46
N GLU A 128 2.04 3.95 9.35
CA GLU A 128 1.37 4.31 8.09
C GLU A 128 2.15 5.44 7.42
N LEU A 129 3.19 5.09 6.62
CA LEU A 129 4.12 6.06 6.03
C LEU A 129 3.45 7.13 5.17
N HIS A 130 2.33 6.80 4.57
CA HIS A 130 1.58 7.75 3.73
C HIS A 130 0.28 8.22 4.38
N GLY A 131 0.18 8.06 5.71
CA GLY A 131 -1.03 8.38 6.47
C GLY A 131 -2.19 7.42 6.19
N THR A 132 -3.40 7.83 6.54
CA THR A 132 -4.62 7.05 6.35
C THR A 132 -5.78 7.95 5.94
N VAL A 133 -6.74 7.39 5.21
CA VAL A 133 -7.98 8.10 4.84
C VAL A 133 -8.98 8.20 5.99
N PHE A 134 -8.69 7.59 7.14
CA PHE A 134 -9.57 7.56 8.31
C PHE A 134 -9.11 8.48 9.45
N ARG A 135 -8.23 9.42 9.18
CA ARG A 135 -7.80 10.43 10.16
C ARG A 135 -7.75 11.82 9.56
N GLU A 136 -8.09 12.79 10.37
CA GLU A 136 -7.95 14.20 10.05
C GLU A 136 -7.42 14.96 11.27
N LYS A 137 -6.74 16.07 11.03
CA LYS A 137 -6.18 16.92 12.08
C LYS A 137 -6.57 18.39 11.91
N CYS A 138 -6.56 19.13 13.01
CA CYS A 138 -6.76 20.57 12.99
C CYS A 138 -5.56 21.25 12.32
N GLU A 139 -5.81 22.25 11.48
CA GLU A 139 -4.75 23.10 10.89
C GLU A 139 -4.18 24.11 11.90
N ASN A 140 -4.92 24.40 12.97
CA ASN A 140 -4.41 25.25 14.05
C ASN A 140 -3.52 24.44 14.98
N GLU A 141 -2.22 24.65 14.89
CA GLU A 141 -1.21 23.95 15.70
C GLU A 141 -1.35 24.21 17.20
N ALA A 142 -1.96 25.33 17.61
CA ALA A 142 -2.24 25.65 19.01
C ALA A 142 -3.51 24.96 19.56
N CYS A 143 -4.24 24.23 18.72
CA CYS A 143 -5.45 23.55 19.15
C CYS A 143 -5.13 22.27 19.93
N ALA A 144 -5.78 22.08 21.08
CA ALA A 144 -5.63 20.87 21.88
C ALA A 144 -6.12 19.59 21.17
N VAL A 145 -6.98 19.73 20.16
CA VAL A 145 -7.45 18.62 19.31
C VAL A 145 -6.45 18.43 18.18
N ALA A 146 -5.42 17.63 18.41
CA ALA A 146 -4.33 17.43 17.45
C ALA A 146 -4.77 16.58 16.25
N GLU A 147 -5.29 15.38 16.49
CA GLU A 147 -5.67 14.41 15.45
C GLU A 147 -6.93 13.64 15.87
N MET A 148 -7.78 13.31 14.92
CA MET A 148 -9.04 12.62 15.15
C MET A 148 -9.19 11.42 14.22
N ALA A 149 -9.46 10.25 14.79
CA ALA A 149 -9.90 9.08 14.04
C ALA A 149 -11.35 9.29 13.57
N ARG A 150 -11.64 8.78 12.38
CA ARG A 150 -12.97 8.80 11.75
C ARG A 150 -13.36 7.40 11.29
N ASP A 151 -14.63 7.13 11.31
CA ASP A 151 -15.25 5.90 10.80
C ASP A 151 -15.67 5.98 9.33
N PHE A 152 -15.23 7.04 8.63
CA PHE A 152 -15.47 7.29 7.22
C PHE A 152 -14.21 7.83 6.53
N ASP A 153 -14.13 7.70 5.20
CA ASP A 153 -13.07 8.29 4.38
C ASP A 153 -13.20 9.84 4.40
N VAL A 154 -12.28 10.48 5.10
CA VAL A 154 -12.23 11.94 5.23
C VAL A 154 -11.87 12.65 3.93
N THR A 155 -11.42 11.91 2.93
CA THR A 155 -10.99 12.42 1.63
C THR A 155 -12.05 12.33 0.54
N ALA A 156 -13.16 11.61 0.80
CA ALA A 156 -14.18 11.31 -0.20
C ALA A 156 -14.91 12.56 -0.76
N HIS A 157 -15.04 13.61 0.03
CA HIS A 157 -15.85 14.80 -0.28
C HIS A 157 -15.03 16.10 -0.31
N LYS A 158 -13.76 16.01 -0.71
CA LYS A 158 -12.89 17.20 -0.77
C LYS A 158 -13.31 18.17 -1.86
N PRO A 159 -13.28 19.50 -1.56
CA PRO A 159 -13.33 20.48 -2.61
C PRO A 159 -12.11 20.33 -3.54
N HIS A 160 -12.35 20.29 -4.85
CA HIS A 160 -11.30 20.09 -5.86
C HIS A 160 -10.76 21.41 -6.42
N ASP A 161 -10.33 22.33 -5.57
CA ASP A 161 -9.75 23.59 -6.05
C ASP A 161 -8.26 23.49 -6.42
N GLY A 162 -7.65 22.35 -6.19
CA GLY A 162 -6.24 22.05 -6.52
C GLY A 162 -5.22 22.76 -5.65
N ARG A 163 -5.60 23.72 -4.82
CA ARG A 163 -4.72 24.52 -3.94
C ARG A 163 -4.74 24.03 -2.49
N HIS A 164 -5.88 23.58 -2.02
CA HIS A 164 -6.11 23.13 -0.64
C HIS A 164 -6.36 21.62 -0.56
N ARG A 165 -5.35 20.87 -0.97
CA ARG A 165 -5.46 19.42 -1.22
C ARG A 165 -5.77 18.59 0.01
N HIS A 166 -5.50 19.11 1.20
CA HIS A 166 -5.72 18.40 2.46
C HIS A 166 -6.96 18.86 3.21
N LYS A 167 -7.53 20.03 2.88
CA LYS A 167 -8.76 20.48 3.55
C LYS A 167 -9.90 19.51 3.33
N THR A 168 -10.54 19.10 4.40
CA THR A 168 -11.64 18.14 4.36
C THR A 168 -13.00 18.80 4.23
N GLY A 169 -13.05 20.14 4.35
CA GLY A 169 -14.29 20.94 4.36
C GLY A 169 -15.05 20.87 5.68
N ARG A 170 -14.46 20.27 6.72
CA ARG A 170 -15.03 20.19 8.06
C ARG A 170 -14.28 21.13 9.02
N SER A 171 -14.98 21.52 10.09
CA SER A 171 -14.43 22.37 11.14
C SER A 171 -14.03 21.57 12.37
N CYS A 172 -12.99 22.00 13.04
CA CYS A 172 -12.50 21.41 14.27
C CYS A 172 -13.49 21.61 15.42
N PRO A 173 -13.90 20.57 16.14
CA PRO A 173 -14.85 20.68 17.24
C PRO A 173 -14.28 21.45 18.44
N GLY A 174 -12.95 21.57 18.54
CA GLY A 174 -12.31 22.27 19.65
C GLY A 174 -12.11 23.77 19.44
N CYS A 175 -11.80 24.21 18.20
CA CYS A 175 -11.49 25.63 17.96
C CYS A 175 -12.23 26.22 16.75
N GLY A 176 -13.06 25.45 16.03
CA GLY A 176 -13.77 25.90 14.84
C GLY A 176 -12.88 26.06 13.58
N GLY A 177 -11.57 25.89 13.69
CA GLY A 177 -10.64 25.99 12.57
C GLY A 177 -10.81 24.87 11.54
N ASP A 178 -10.19 25.01 10.38
CA ASP A 178 -10.26 24.01 9.31
C ASP A 178 -9.62 22.68 9.70
N LEU A 179 -10.23 21.59 9.25
CA LEU A 179 -9.66 20.25 9.35
C LEU A 179 -9.00 19.84 8.03
N ARG A 180 -7.88 19.11 8.15
CA ARG A 180 -7.14 18.54 7.02
C ARG A 180 -6.97 17.05 7.20
N ASP A 181 -6.92 16.27 6.10
CA ASP A 181 -6.51 14.88 6.13
C ASP A 181 -5.00 14.74 6.39
N VAL A 182 -4.59 13.54 6.79
CA VAL A 182 -3.20 13.20 7.09
C VAL A 182 -2.51 12.41 5.98
N VAL A 183 -3.13 12.28 4.81
CA VAL A 183 -2.57 11.49 3.69
C VAL A 183 -1.40 12.23 3.05
N VAL A 184 -0.26 11.56 2.95
CA VAL A 184 0.95 12.07 2.32
C VAL A 184 0.87 11.90 0.80
N GLN A 185 0.86 13.00 0.07
CA GLN A 185 0.83 13.00 -1.39
C GLN A 185 2.24 12.98 -1.99
N PHE A 186 2.36 12.62 -3.27
CA PHE A 186 3.64 12.63 -3.97
C PHE A 186 4.34 14.00 -3.91
N GLY A 187 5.57 13.99 -3.35
CA GLY A 187 6.41 15.17 -3.19
C GLY A 187 6.23 15.87 -1.84
N GLU A 188 5.40 15.34 -0.95
CA GLU A 188 5.28 15.77 0.44
C GLU A 188 6.19 14.95 1.35
N ARG A 189 6.50 15.52 2.52
CA ARG A 189 7.27 14.83 3.56
C ARG A 189 6.37 13.86 4.31
N ILE A 190 6.92 12.72 4.64
CA ILE A 190 6.35 11.80 5.62
C ILE A 190 6.52 12.47 6.99
N ASP A 191 5.56 12.26 7.86
CA ASP A 191 5.65 12.68 9.26
C ASP A 191 6.91 12.10 9.91
N ASP A 192 7.68 12.98 10.58
CA ASP A 192 9.00 12.62 11.08
C ASP A 192 8.93 11.54 12.18
N ASP A 193 7.91 11.54 13.04
CA ASP A 193 7.73 10.54 14.09
C ASP A 193 7.33 9.18 13.51
N VAL A 194 6.46 9.19 12.50
CA VAL A 194 6.08 7.95 11.78
C VAL A 194 7.29 7.35 11.08
N LEU A 195 8.11 8.18 10.42
CA LEU A 195 9.31 7.72 9.73
C LEU A 195 10.38 7.23 10.70
N ALA A 196 10.54 7.91 11.85
CA ALA A 196 11.48 7.51 12.90
C ALA A 196 11.12 6.13 13.46
N ARG A 197 9.86 5.91 13.86
CA ARG A 197 9.39 4.60 14.35
C ARG A 197 9.58 3.49 13.31
N ALA A 198 9.22 3.75 12.04
CA ALA A 198 9.42 2.78 10.97
C ALA A 198 10.90 2.45 10.73
N THR A 199 11.77 3.44 10.87
CA THR A 199 13.22 3.29 10.70
C THR A 199 13.83 2.50 11.84
N GLU A 200 13.47 2.80 13.08
CA GLU A 200 13.91 2.10 14.28
C GLU A 200 13.47 0.64 14.24
N ALA A 201 12.17 0.39 14.07
CA ALA A 201 11.64 -0.97 13.94
C ALA A 201 12.35 -1.78 12.83
N SER A 202 12.64 -1.15 11.68
CA SER A 202 13.33 -1.81 10.58
C SER A 202 14.81 -2.11 10.89
N ARG A 203 15.47 -1.24 11.67
CA ARG A 203 16.89 -1.41 12.06
C ARG A 203 17.07 -2.49 13.12
N ASP A 204 16.15 -2.56 14.07
CA ASP A 204 16.20 -3.51 15.18
C ASP A 204 15.78 -4.93 14.77
N ALA A 205 15.14 -5.06 13.61
CA ALA A 205 14.68 -6.35 13.12
C ALA A 205 15.84 -7.18 12.51
N LYS A 206 15.92 -8.45 12.88
CA LYS A 206 16.76 -9.43 12.19
C LYS A 206 16.17 -9.84 10.84
N LEU A 207 14.85 -9.71 10.66
CA LEU A 207 14.13 -10.10 9.46
C LEU A 207 13.11 -9.04 9.06
N SER A 208 13.21 -8.57 7.82
CA SER A 208 12.15 -7.83 7.12
C SER A 208 11.41 -8.75 6.16
N LEU A 209 10.10 -8.88 6.33
CA LEU A 209 9.22 -9.53 5.36
C LEU A 209 8.52 -8.44 4.53
N VAL A 210 8.79 -8.41 3.24
CA VAL A 210 8.24 -7.42 2.31
C VAL A 210 7.16 -8.06 1.45
N MET A 211 5.94 -7.51 1.46
CA MET A 211 4.81 -8.11 0.78
C MET A 211 3.99 -7.09 -0.03
N GLY A 212 3.65 -7.44 -1.27
CA GLY A 212 2.72 -6.67 -2.10
C GLY A 212 3.21 -5.26 -2.46
N THR A 213 4.52 -5.04 -2.55
CA THR A 213 5.09 -3.74 -2.93
C THR A 213 6.19 -3.89 -3.98
N SER A 214 6.21 -2.95 -4.93
CA SER A 214 7.24 -2.90 -5.97
C SER A 214 8.58 -2.30 -5.52
N LEU A 215 8.67 -1.82 -4.27
CA LEU A 215 9.85 -1.18 -3.68
C LEU A 215 10.47 -0.06 -4.56
N LYS A 216 9.61 0.80 -5.15
CA LYS A 216 10.05 1.89 -6.05
C LYS A 216 9.98 3.28 -5.43
N ILE A 217 9.38 3.43 -4.27
CA ILE A 217 9.11 4.74 -3.65
C ILE A 217 9.93 4.91 -2.38
N PRO A 218 10.99 5.76 -2.40
CA PRO A 218 11.73 6.09 -1.18
C PRO A 218 10.89 7.07 -0.30
N PRO A 219 11.08 7.07 1.04
CA PRO A 219 12.02 6.25 1.79
C PRO A 219 11.55 4.81 2.02
N ALA A 220 10.26 4.49 1.86
CA ALA A 220 9.65 3.18 2.13
C ALA A 220 10.42 2.01 1.47
N SER A 221 10.91 2.20 0.23
CA SER A 221 11.68 1.18 -0.49
C SER A 221 13.06 0.86 0.12
N ARG A 222 13.57 1.73 1.00
CA ARG A 222 14.90 1.57 1.62
C ARG A 222 14.84 0.97 3.03
N LEU A 223 13.72 1.10 3.72
CA LEU A 223 13.56 0.64 5.10
C LEU A 223 13.84 -0.86 5.27
N PRO A 224 13.37 -1.79 4.39
CA PRO A 224 13.65 -3.20 4.56
C PRO A 224 15.14 -3.58 4.53
N ARG A 225 16.00 -2.70 3.98
CA ARG A 225 17.46 -2.92 3.93
C ARG A 225 18.15 -2.66 5.26
N LEU A 226 17.46 -2.09 6.24
CA LEU A 226 18.01 -1.78 7.55
C LEU A 226 18.12 -3.03 8.43
N SER A 227 17.30 -4.05 8.17
CA SER A 227 17.39 -5.33 8.87
C SER A 227 18.48 -6.25 8.29
N GLU A 228 18.88 -7.25 9.07
CA GLU A 228 19.94 -8.19 8.66
C GLU A 228 19.55 -9.01 7.43
N LYS A 229 18.28 -9.43 7.34
CA LYS A 229 17.77 -10.24 6.24
C LYS A 229 16.46 -9.68 5.71
N THR A 230 16.28 -9.76 4.40
CA THR A 230 15.02 -9.37 3.73
C THR A 230 14.47 -10.55 2.94
N VAL A 231 13.19 -10.85 3.15
CA VAL A 231 12.41 -11.78 2.33
C VAL A 231 11.37 -10.99 1.58
N ILE A 232 11.19 -11.28 0.28
CA ILE A 232 10.24 -10.56 -0.58
C ILE A 232 9.19 -11.54 -1.11
N VAL A 233 7.92 -11.18 -0.92
CA VAL A 233 6.75 -11.85 -1.51
C VAL A 233 6.04 -10.84 -2.42
N ASN A 234 6.16 -11.01 -3.72
CA ASN A 234 5.54 -10.11 -4.67
C ASN A 234 5.42 -10.77 -6.04
N LEU A 235 4.25 -10.68 -6.69
CA LEU A 235 4.00 -11.30 -8.00
C LEU A 235 4.90 -10.73 -9.11
N GLN A 236 5.20 -9.44 -9.05
CA GLN A 236 6.08 -8.77 -9.99
C GLN A 236 7.54 -8.73 -9.49
N TRP A 237 8.44 -8.40 -10.40
CA TRP A 237 9.80 -8.06 -10.07
C TRP A 237 9.88 -6.78 -9.22
N THR A 238 10.78 -6.77 -8.23
CA THR A 238 11.10 -5.59 -7.43
C THR A 238 12.54 -5.16 -7.61
N ALA A 239 12.84 -3.89 -7.32
CA ALA A 239 14.21 -3.37 -7.41
C ALA A 239 15.19 -4.07 -6.44
N GLU A 240 14.67 -4.75 -5.42
CA GLU A 240 15.44 -5.39 -4.35
C GLU A 240 15.57 -6.90 -4.49
N ASP A 241 14.98 -7.52 -5.51
CA ASP A 241 14.99 -8.98 -5.70
C ASP A 241 16.40 -9.60 -5.63
N LYS A 242 17.41 -8.87 -6.12
CA LYS A 242 18.81 -9.37 -6.12
C LYS A 242 19.47 -9.37 -4.74
N ARG A 243 18.92 -8.58 -3.79
CA ARG A 243 19.44 -8.45 -2.42
C ARG A 243 18.65 -9.28 -1.42
N ALA A 244 17.47 -9.74 -1.80
CA ALA A 244 16.65 -10.55 -0.94
C ALA A 244 17.29 -11.90 -0.65
N ALA A 245 17.29 -12.30 0.62
CA ALA A 245 17.72 -13.64 1.03
C ALA A 245 16.79 -14.72 0.47
N LEU A 246 15.50 -14.37 0.29
CA LEU A 246 14.50 -15.23 -0.34
C LEU A 246 13.53 -14.38 -1.12
N LYS A 247 13.19 -14.81 -2.34
CA LYS A 247 12.14 -14.22 -3.17
C LYS A 247 11.08 -15.26 -3.50
N MET A 248 9.82 -14.92 -3.24
CA MET A 248 8.64 -15.70 -3.64
C MET A 248 7.73 -14.88 -4.54
N ARG A 249 7.20 -15.52 -5.58
CA ARG A 249 6.12 -14.99 -6.40
C ARG A 249 4.85 -15.73 -6.03
N ALA A 250 4.13 -15.19 -5.06
CA ALA A 250 2.90 -15.78 -4.54
C ALA A 250 1.95 -14.69 -4.03
N ARG A 251 0.69 -15.04 -3.84
CA ARG A 251 -0.32 -14.16 -3.24
C ARG A 251 -0.05 -13.99 -1.76
N CYS A 252 -0.27 -12.76 -1.27
CA CYS A 252 -0.01 -12.43 0.13
C CYS A 252 -0.87 -13.26 1.08
N ASP A 253 -2.14 -13.45 0.75
CA ASP A 253 -3.08 -14.22 1.58
C ASP A 253 -2.63 -15.68 1.74
N ASP A 254 -2.21 -16.32 0.65
CA ASP A 254 -1.78 -17.72 0.66
C ASP A 254 -0.51 -17.92 1.50
N VAL A 255 0.48 -17.04 1.31
CA VAL A 255 1.74 -17.12 2.07
C VAL A 255 1.50 -16.85 3.55
N MET A 256 0.73 -15.83 3.90
CA MET A 256 0.48 -15.49 5.30
C MET A 256 -0.34 -16.57 6.02
N ALA A 257 -1.33 -17.16 5.34
CA ALA A 257 -2.10 -18.29 5.88
C ALA A 257 -1.19 -19.51 6.15
N ALA A 258 -0.35 -19.88 5.19
CA ALA A 258 0.58 -21.01 5.34
C ALA A 258 1.66 -20.76 6.41
N VAL A 259 2.10 -19.51 6.60
CA VAL A 259 3.00 -19.13 7.70
C VAL A 259 2.30 -19.30 9.05
N CYS A 260 1.08 -18.79 9.21
CA CYS A 260 0.31 -18.95 10.45
C CYS A 260 0.08 -20.42 10.77
N GLU A 261 -0.35 -21.22 9.81
CA GLU A 261 -0.54 -22.67 9.94
C GLU A 261 0.76 -23.35 10.41
N SER A 262 1.87 -23.08 9.75
CA SER A 262 3.19 -23.69 10.07
C SER A 262 3.74 -23.25 11.44
N LEU A 263 3.34 -22.08 11.94
CA LEU A 263 3.70 -21.58 13.28
C LEU A 263 2.69 -21.98 14.36
N GLY A 264 1.57 -22.63 13.99
CA GLY A 264 0.50 -22.99 14.93
C GLY A 264 -0.29 -21.79 15.44
N VAL A 265 -0.35 -20.68 14.67
CA VAL A 265 -1.04 -19.45 15.04
C VAL A 265 -2.47 -19.48 14.50
N ALA A 266 -3.45 -19.49 15.41
CA ALA A 266 -4.86 -19.40 15.04
C ALA A 266 -5.22 -18.02 14.51
N VAL A 267 -5.95 -17.96 13.39
CA VAL A 267 -6.38 -16.74 12.73
C VAL A 267 -7.88 -16.63 12.76
N SER A 268 -8.39 -15.61 13.44
CA SER A 268 -9.82 -15.31 13.48
C SER A 268 -10.30 -14.73 12.15
N GLU A 269 -11.56 -14.95 11.82
CA GLU A 269 -12.25 -14.21 10.76
C GLU A 269 -12.39 -12.74 11.16
N TYR A 270 -12.49 -11.85 10.16
CA TYR A 270 -12.78 -10.44 10.41
C TYR A 270 -14.22 -10.29 10.93
N ASP A 271 -14.35 -9.63 12.08
CA ASP A 271 -15.65 -9.23 12.63
C ASP A 271 -15.90 -7.74 12.38
N PRO A 272 -16.78 -7.39 11.45
CA PRO A 272 -17.11 -5.99 11.21
C PRO A 272 -17.70 -5.26 12.42
N GLY A 273 -18.36 -5.98 13.34
CA GLY A 273 -18.94 -5.39 14.53
C GLY A 273 -17.91 -4.94 15.57
N ALA A 274 -16.73 -5.55 15.54
CA ALA A 274 -15.61 -5.19 16.42
C ALA A 274 -14.77 -3.99 15.92
N ASP A 275 -15.03 -3.49 14.71
CA ASP A 275 -14.36 -2.37 14.08
C ASP A 275 -15.36 -1.21 13.87
N ALA A 276 -15.05 -0.02 14.36
CA ALA A 276 -15.94 1.14 14.29
C ALA A 276 -16.40 1.47 12.85
N ILE A 277 -15.50 1.32 11.87
CA ILE A 277 -15.80 1.54 10.45
C ILE A 277 -16.74 0.44 9.95
N GLY A 278 -16.45 -0.81 10.30
CA GLY A 278 -17.28 -1.97 9.95
C GLY A 278 -18.66 -1.88 10.56
N ALA A 279 -18.77 -1.55 11.84
CA ALA A 279 -20.04 -1.37 12.56
C ALA A 279 -20.91 -0.29 11.90
N ARG A 280 -20.30 0.84 11.47
CA ARG A 280 -21.00 1.88 10.73
C ARG A 280 -21.55 1.40 9.39
N VAL A 281 -20.75 0.62 8.63
CA VAL A 281 -21.20 0.03 7.35
C VAL A 281 -22.40 -0.88 7.56
N LEU A 282 -22.37 -1.73 8.60
CA LEU A 282 -23.48 -2.61 8.95
C LEU A 282 -24.72 -1.82 9.37
N ALA A 283 -24.55 -0.79 10.23
CA ALA A 283 -25.66 0.07 10.69
C ALA A 283 -26.34 0.82 9.53
N ALA A 284 -25.58 1.16 8.49
CA ALA A 284 -26.13 1.76 7.27
C ALA A 284 -26.82 0.75 6.33
N GLY A 285 -26.86 -0.53 6.66
CA GLY A 285 -27.40 -1.60 5.80
C GLY A 285 -26.55 -1.82 4.53
N GLU A 286 -25.30 -1.37 4.51
CA GLU A 286 -24.40 -1.51 3.38
C GLU A 286 -23.66 -2.85 3.43
N THR A 287 -23.16 -3.31 2.28
CA THR A 287 -22.39 -4.54 2.15
C THR A 287 -20.92 -4.26 1.89
N PHE A 288 -20.04 -5.15 2.35
CA PHE A 288 -18.61 -5.07 2.04
C PHE A 288 -18.32 -5.43 0.60
N ALA A 289 -17.29 -4.80 0.04
CA ALA A 289 -16.77 -5.16 -1.26
C ALA A 289 -16.19 -6.57 -1.21
N ARG A 290 -16.51 -7.39 -2.22
CA ARG A 290 -15.94 -8.73 -2.37
C ARG A 290 -15.49 -8.94 -3.82
N GLN A 291 -14.44 -9.71 -4.02
CA GLN A 291 -14.10 -10.19 -5.34
C GLN A 291 -15.16 -11.21 -5.81
N ALA A 292 -15.54 -11.12 -7.08
CA ALA A 292 -16.38 -12.16 -7.69
C ALA A 292 -15.65 -13.50 -7.62
N ARG A 293 -16.33 -14.56 -7.21
CA ARG A 293 -15.79 -15.91 -7.30
C ARG A 293 -15.78 -16.36 -8.78
N ALA A 294 -14.85 -17.23 -9.13
CA ALA A 294 -14.80 -17.78 -10.48
C ALA A 294 -16.16 -18.41 -10.82
N GLY A 295 -16.83 -17.90 -11.90
CA GLY A 295 -18.16 -18.33 -12.33
C GLY A 295 -19.33 -17.51 -11.77
N GLU A 296 -19.12 -16.55 -10.86
CA GLU A 296 -20.15 -15.58 -10.51
C GLU A 296 -20.21 -14.46 -11.58
N PRO A 297 -21.43 -13.99 -11.98
CA PRO A 297 -21.53 -12.83 -12.85
C PRO A 297 -20.90 -11.63 -12.12
N ASP A 298 -20.14 -10.81 -12.87
CA ASP A 298 -19.54 -9.58 -12.36
C ASP A 298 -20.57 -8.78 -11.55
N VAL A 299 -20.43 -8.79 -10.23
CA VAL A 299 -21.20 -7.91 -9.36
C VAL A 299 -20.80 -6.51 -9.78
N LYS A 300 -21.73 -5.76 -10.39
CA LYS A 300 -21.47 -4.39 -10.84
C LYS A 300 -20.90 -3.61 -9.68
N VAL A 301 -19.59 -3.39 -9.66
CA VAL A 301 -18.85 -2.57 -8.69
C VAL A 301 -19.39 -1.12 -8.65
N ALA A 302 -20.29 -0.78 -9.57
CA ALA A 302 -20.92 0.53 -9.69
C ALA A 302 -21.59 1.05 -8.39
N ALA A 303 -22.14 0.16 -7.55
CA ALA A 303 -22.77 0.55 -6.28
C ALA A 303 -21.75 0.73 -5.13
N LEU A 304 -20.50 0.34 -5.34
CA LEU A 304 -19.44 0.29 -4.31
C LEU A 304 -18.44 1.44 -4.42
N THR A 305 -18.57 2.29 -5.46
CA THR A 305 -17.55 3.29 -5.78
C THR A 305 -17.79 4.63 -5.10
N SER A 306 -16.73 5.22 -4.57
CA SER A 306 -16.71 6.64 -4.17
C SER A 306 -16.83 7.53 -5.41
N GLY A 307 -17.49 8.67 -5.29
CA GLY A 307 -17.53 9.70 -6.33
C GLY A 307 -16.11 10.12 -6.78
N LYS A 308 -16.02 10.91 -7.85
CA LYS A 308 -14.79 11.34 -8.54
C LYS A 308 -13.71 12.03 -7.70
N GLY A 309 -13.81 12.08 -6.38
CA GLY A 309 -13.11 12.99 -5.48
C GLY A 309 -12.10 12.44 -4.48
N GLY A 310 -11.85 11.14 -4.42
CA GLY A 310 -10.96 10.59 -3.39
C GLY A 310 -9.46 10.87 -3.60
N VAL A 311 -8.66 10.70 -2.52
CA VAL A 311 -7.19 10.85 -2.47
C VAL A 311 -6.47 10.16 -3.62
N VAL A 312 -6.94 8.99 -4.03
CA VAL A 312 -6.36 8.24 -5.13
C VAL A 312 -6.46 9.01 -6.44
N HIS A 313 -7.56 9.77 -6.66
CA HIS A 313 -7.70 10.64 -7.82
C HIS A 313 -6.71 11.82 -7.78
N ALA A 314 -6.49 12.42 -6.62
CA ALA A 314 -5.51 13.51 -6.43
C ALA A 314 -4.06 13.02 -6.59
N LEU A 315 -3.71 11.87 -6.04
CA LEU A 315 -2.42 11.21 -6.21
C LEU A 315 -2.12 10.91 -7.69
N MET A 316 -3.15 10.60 -8.46
CA MET A 316 -3.06 10.25 -9.86
C MET A 316 -2.88 11.44 -10.79
N SER A 317 -3.52 12.57 -10.52
CA SER A 317 -3.51 13.75 -11.41
C SER A 317 -2.12 14.40 -11.53
N LYS A 318 -1.31 14.41 -10.46
CA LYS A 318 0.07 14.98 -10.47
C LYS A 318 1.03 14.21 -11.38
N ARG A 319 0.96 12.88 -11.40
CA ARG A 319 1.88 12.07 -12.21
C ARG A 319 1.52 12.12 -13.70
N ALA A 320 0.24 12.17 -14.04
CA ALA A 320 -0.20 12.36 -15.42
C ALA A 320 0.28 13.70 -16.00
N ARG A 321 0.28 14.80 -15.22
CA ARG A 321 0.84 16.10 -15.62
C ARG A 321 2.35 16.05 -15.77
N ARG A 322 3.08 15.36 -14.88
CA ARG A 322 4.54 15.22 -14.96
C ARG A 322 4.98 14.36 -16.13
N MET A 323 4.18 13.37 -16.53
CA MET A 323 4.45 12.56 -17.73
C MET A 323 4.16 13.31 -19.04
N LYS A 324 3.17 14.23 -19.07
CA LYS A 324 2.92 15.10 -20.22
C LYS A 324 4.03 16.17 -20.41
N ASN A 325 4.67 16.63 -19.33
CA ASN A 325 5.78 17.57 -19.37
C ASN A 325 7.15 16.91 -19.64
N LEU A 326 7.20 15.58 -19.78
CA LEU A 326 8.38 14.83 -20.20
C LEU A 326 8.37 14.51 -21.72
N SER A 327 7.50 15.16 -22.50
CA SER A 327 7.56 15.11 -23.95
C SER A 327 8.73 15.97 -24.45
N VAL A 328 9.81 15.25 -24.79
CA VAL A 328 10.85 15.53 -25.79
C VAL A 328 11.46 16.94 -25.77
N PRO A 329 12.74 17.09 -25.38
CA PRO A 329 13.53 18.22 -25.84
C PRO A 329 13.73 18.03 -27.33
N LYS A 330 13.36 19.05 -28.13
CA LYS A 330 13.78 19.18 -29.53
C LYS A 330 15.29 19.24 -29.58
N PRO A 331 15.95 18.66 -30.60
CA PRO A 331 17.37 18.79 -30.77
C PRO A 331 17.69 20.25 -31.12
N THR A 332 18.42 20.93 -30.25
CA THR A 332 19.13 22.15 -30.64
C THR A 332 20.36 21.74 -31.42
N ARG A 333 20.40 22.20 -32.64
CA ARG A 333 21.60 22.26 -33.48
C ARG A 333 22.56 23.33 -32.95
N ASP A 334 23.82 23.02 -33.17
CA ASP A 334 25.00 23.90 -33.28
C ASP A 334 25.55 24.55 -32.02
N GLY A 335 26.81 24.28 -31.89
CA GLY A 335 27.89 25.09 -32.37
C GLY A 335 28.85 25.44 -31.26
N SER A 336 30.04 24.96 -31.42
CA SER A 336 31.34 25.58 -31.06
C SER A 336 31.68 25.84 -29.59
N ASP A 337 32.77 25.20 -29.25
CA ASP A 337 33.99 25.74 -28.63
C ASP A 337 34.03 26.23 -27.18
N ASP A 338 34.98 25.59 -26.55
CA ASP A 338 35.99 26.12 -25.64
C ASP A 338 35.77 26.18 -24.13
N LYS A 339 36.64 25.36 -23.50
CA LYS A 339 37.48 25.64 -22.31
C LYS A 339 36.82 25.98 -20.95
N TYR A 340 37.12 25.16 -20.11
CA TYR A 340 37.61 25.02 -18.73
C TYR A 340 36.84 23.99 -17.94
#